data_37f7d069679b2fe7b98ca1603a498e49
#
_entry.id   37f7d069679b2fe7b98ca1603a498e49
#
_cell.length_a   1.000
_cell.length_b   1.000
_cell.length_c   1.000
_cell.angle_alpha   90.00
_cell.angle_beta   90.00
_cell.angle_gamma   90.00
#
_symmetry.space_group_name_H-M   'P 1'
#
loop_
_entity.id
_entity.type
_entity.pdbx_description
1 polymer ?
#
loop_
_entity_poly.entity_id
_entity_poly.type
_entity_poly.pdbx_seq_one_letter_code
_entity_poly.pdbx_strand_id
1 'polypeptide(L)'
;MAMNKICVFILTFSFLISFFSCGQSYKEKEQISRAQQAELARADSAALKIATVPTMDCLPIFLAIEDSAFAKAGLNVHIRRCNAQLDEDTLIAGGHVEGFVTDLFRAERLQRHGTPLKYIAATNVYWLLIANKKSRVREIKQLSDKMIAMTRFSATDDLSDLAIDSAKPKNDVYRIQINNVHTRLKMLLNNEMDAMLLPEPQATTAMINHNVVLMDSRKKNIFPGVIAFRVSALKEKDRRRQLNIFVSVYNRMCDSINHKGVRAFSSVIGKYMGTDKKTIAALPTFHYQHAVSPRQRDVNIAKRWEKQ
;
A
#
# COMPACT_ATOMS: atom_id res chain seq x y z
N MET A 1 -76.08 -25.08 14.13
CA MET A 1 -75.89 -23.78 14.82
C MET A 1 -74.54 -23.70 15.59
N ALA A 2 -73.70 -24.71 15.54
CA ALA A 2 -72.41 -24.76 16.23
C ALA A 2 -71.21 -24.38 15.36
N MET A 3 -71.35 -24.45 14.05
CA MET A 3 -70.23 -24.23 13.08
C MET A 3 -69.87 -22.75 12.89
N ASN A 4 -70.83 -21.81 13.08
CA ASN A 4 -70.54 -20.37 12.93
C ASN A 4 -69.79 -19.73 14.11
N LYS A 5 -69.85 -20.37 15.29
CA LYS A 5 -69.10 -19.82 16.47
C LYS A 5 -67.60 -20.15 16.47
N ILE A 6 -67.23 -21.27 15.83
CA ILE A 6 -65.81 -21.68 15.71
C ILE A 6 -65.10 -20.82 14.66
N CYS A 7 -65.74 -20.48 13.54
CA CYS A 7 -65.12 -19.58 12.53
C CYS A 7 -64.89 -18.16 13.02
N VAL A 8 -65.79 -17.61 13.88
CA VAL A 8 -65.63 -16.28 14.43
C VAL A 8 -64.50 -16.25 15.46
N PHE A 9 -64.34 -17.36 16.25
CA PHE A 9 -63.26 -17.44 17.23
C PHE A 9 -61.87 -17.60 16.59
N ILE A 10 -61.75 -18.27 15.45
CA ILE A 10 -60.52 -18.43 14.68
C ILE A 10 -60.15 -17.09 13.98
N LEU A 11 -61.15 -16.35 13.48
CA LEU A 11 -60.92 -15.04 12.86
C LEU A 11 -60.50 -13.97 13.88
N THR A 12 -61.03 -13.98 15.10
CA THR A 12 -60.67 -13.03 16.14
C THR A 12 -59.31 -13.35 16.76
N PHE A 13 -58.90 -14.61 16.83
CA PHE A 13 -57.59 -15.02 17.29
C PHE A 13 -56.48 -14.74 16.26
N SER A 14 -56.79 -14.86 14.96
CA SER A 14 -55.88 -14.51 13.86
C SER A 14 -55.62 -12.99 13.78
N PHE A 15 -56.58 -12.13 14.22
CA PHE A 15 -56.44 -10.68 14.19
C PHE A 15 -55.60 -10.14 15.39
N LEU A 16 -55.51 -10.89 16.50
CA LEU A 16 -54.74 -10.52 17.66
C LEU A 16 -53.22 -10.83 17.54
N ILE A 17 -52.85 -11.74 16.62
CA ILE A 17 -51.42 -12.07 16.38
C ILE A 17 -50.73 -11.04 15.49
N SER A 18 -51.48 -10.21 14.73
CA SER A 18 -50.94 -9.23 13.79
C SER A 18 -50.40 -7.94 14.43
N PHE A 19 -50.55 -7.74 15.74
CA PHE A 19 -50.11 -6.54 16.47
C PHE A 19 -48.78 -6.70 17.23
N PHE A 20 -48.12 -7.86 17.17
CA PHE A 20 -46.76 -8.05 17.73
C PHE A 20 -45.65 -7.94 16.71
N SER A 21 -45.88 -7.25 15.58
CA SER A 21 -44.79 -6.77 14.78
C SER A 21 -44.22 -5.54 15.47
N CYS A 22 -43.36 -5.80 16.46
CA CYS A 22 -42.56 -4.77 17.11
C CYS A 22 -41.50 -4.28 16.11
N GLY A 23 -41.96 -3.51 15.12
CA GLY A 23 -41.08 -2.77 14.23
C GLY A 23 -40.36 -1.72 15.05
N GLN A 24 -39.04 -1.87 15.23
CA GLN A 24 -38.22 -0.83 15.85
C GLN A 24 -38.56 0.54 15.22
N SER A 25 -38.86 1.52 16.08
CA SER A 25 -39.14 2.89 15.66
C SER A 25 -37.98 3.43 14.81
N TYR A 26 -38.27 4.31 13.83
CA TYR A 26 -37.25 4.98 13.04
C TYR A 26 -36.17 5.64 13.92
N LYS A 27 -36.59 6.25 15.06
CA LYS A 27 -35.68 6.83 16.08
C LYS A 27 -34.78 5.78 16.75
N GLU A 28 -35.29 4.59 17.04
CA GLU A 28 -34.48 3.50 17.62
C GLU A 28 -33.46 2.96 16.61
N LYS A 29 -33.86 2.79 15.33
CA LYS A 29 -32.93 2.41 14.26
C LYS A 29 -31.84 3.48 14.05
N GLU A 30 -32.20 4.75 14.12
CA GLU A 30 -31.25 5.85 14.02
C GLU A 30 -30.32 5.89 15.23
N GLN A 31 -30.81 5.68 16.44
CA GLN A 31 -29.99 5.63 17.65
C GLN A 31 -29.04 4.43 17.65
N ILE A 32 -29.50 3.25 17.25
CA ILE A 32 -28.66 2.05 17.10
C ILE A 32 -27.58 2.30 16.04
N SER A 33 -27.96 2.90 14.90
CA SER A 33 -27.00 3.26 13.85
C SER A 33 -25.94 4.25 14.34
N ARG A 34 -26.33 5.28 15.10
CA ARG A 34 -25.39 6.25 15.70
C ARG A 34 -24.49 5.60 16.75
N ALA A 35 -25.04 4.73 17.60
CA ALA A 35 -24.26 4.00 18.59
C ALA A 35 -23.24 3.06 17.93
N GLN A 36 -23.64 2.33 16.90
CA GLN A 36 -22.74 1.48 16.11
C GLN A 36 -21.64 2.31 15.40
N GLN A 37 -21.99 3.44 14.83
CA GLN A 37 -21.00 4.35 14.21
C GLN A 37 -20.01 4.88 15.25
N ALA A 38 -20.49 5.25 16.45
CA ALA A 38 -19.62 5.71 17.53
C ALA A 38 -18.69 4.60 18.04
N GLU A 39 -19.17 3.37 18.13
CA GLU A 39 -18.37 2.21 18.50
C GLU A 39 -17.30 1.90 17.44
N LEU A 40 -17.66 1.89 16.16
CA LEU A 40 -16.71 1.73 15.05
C LEU A 40 -15.66 2.84 15.06
N ALA A 41 -16.06 4.09 15.29
CA ALA A 41 -15.13 5.22 15.38
C ALA A 41 -14.16 5.08 16.58
N ARG A 42 -14.64 4.61 17.73
CA ARG A 42 -13.81 4.32 18.90
C ARG A 42 -12.84 3.18 18.62
N ALA A 43 -13.33 2.09 18.01
CA ALA A 43 -12.49 0.95 17.62
C ALA A 43 -11.40 1.37 16.61
N ASP A 44 -11.76 2.19 15.62
CA ASP A 44 -10.80 2.74 14.65
C ASP A 44 -9.79 3.69 15.33
N SER A 45 -10.23 4.52 16.26
CA SER A 45 -9.34 5.41 17.03
C SER A 45 -8.33 4.64 17.89
N ALA A 46 -8.74 3.52 18.50
CA ALA A 46 -7.87 2.67 19.30
C ALA A 46 -6.90 1.81 18.46
N ALA A 47 -7.28 1.48 17.22
CA ALA A 47 -6.46 0.68 16.32
C ALA A 47 -5.16 1.40 15.92
N LEU A 48 -4.11 0.63 15.63
CA LEU A 48 -2.89 1.13 14.98
C LEU A 48 -3.16 1.24 13.48
N LYS A 49 -3.15 2.45 12.93
CA LYS A 49 -3.45 2.71 11.52
C LYS A 49 -2.18 2.86 10.69
N ILE A 50 -2.10 2.12 9.59
CA ILE A 50 -0.94 2.10 8.71
C ILE A 50 -1.39 2.27 7.26
N ALA A 51 -0.82 3.26 6.55
CA ALA A 51 -1.02 3.38 5.12
C ALA A 51 -0.10 2.42 4.35
N THR A 52 -0.63 1.81 3.28
CA THR A 52 0.06 0.82 2.46
C THR A 52 -0.27 1.00 0.99
N VAL A 53 0.68 0.67 0.13
CA VAL A 53 0.52 0.63 -1.33
C VAL A 53 0.50 -0.82 -1.84
N PRO A 54 0.00 -1.09 -3.06
CA PRO A 54 -0.11 -2.43 -3.61
C PRO A 54 1.23 -2.94 -4.18
N THR A 55 2.25 -3.03 -3.34
CA THR A 55 3.63 -3.40 -3.69
C THR A 55 4.14 -4.55 -2.82
N MET A 56 5.11 -5.30 -3.32
CA MET A 56 5.59 -6.53 -2.67
C MET A 56 6.21 -6.30 -1.29
N ASP A 57 6.77 -5.13 -1.01
CA ASP A 57 7.31 -4.80 0.31
C ASP A 57 6.24 -4.66 1.41
N CYS A 58 4.97 -4.46 1.03
CA CYS A 58 3.84 -4.51 1.96
C CYS A 58 3.35 -5.94 2.27
N LEU A 59 3.86 -6.99 1.58
CA LEU A 59 3.37 -8.36 1.73
C LEU A 59 3.39 -8.87 3.19
N PRO A 60 4.41 -8.61 4.02
CA PRO A 60 4.40 -9.06 5.42
C PRO A 60 3.24 -8.47 6.22
N ILE A 61 2.86 -7.21 5.95
CA ILE A 61 1.73 -6.55 6.61
C ILE A 61 0.40 -7.17 6.14
N PHE A 62 0.24 -7.35 4.82
CA PHE A 62 -0.97 -7.95 4.26
C PHE A 62 -1.17 -9.39 4.74
N LEU A 63 -0.10 -10.17 4.81
CA LEU A 63 -0.14 -11.53 5.34
C LEU A 63 -0.54 -11.54 6.83
N ALA A 64 0.01 -10.63 7.62
CA ALA A 64 -0.34 -10.52 9.04
C ALA A 64 -1.82 -10.17 9.26
N ILE A 65 -2.43 -9.39 8.36
CA ILE A 65 -3.87 -9.09 8.37
C ILE A 65 -4.69 -10.34 8.00
N GLU A 66 -4.36 -11.01 6.89
CA GLU A 66 -5.11 -12.19 6.43
C GLU A 66 -5.07 -13.35 7.41
N ASP A 67 -3.91 -13.61 8.01
CA ASP A 67 -3.73 -14.67 9.01
C ASP A 67 -4.23 -14.27 10.41
N SER A 68 -4.79 -13.05 10.55
CA SER A 68 -5.16 -12.47 11.85
C SER A 68 -4.01 -12.47 12.86
N ALA A 69 -2.77 -12.41 12.40
CA ALA A 69 -1.58 -12.53 13.24
C ALA A 69 -1.42 -11.34 14.21
N PHE A 70 -1.84 -10.13 13.80
CA PHE A 70 -1.90 -8.98 14.68
C PHE A 70 -2.93 -9.17 15.77
N ALA A 71 -4.16 -9.57 15.44
CA ALA A 71 -5.23 -9.81 16.41
C ALA A 71 -4.85 -10.91 17.42
N LYS A 72 -4.25 -12.02 16.95
CA LYS A 72 -3.73 -13.09 17.81
C LYS A 72 -2.61 -12.61 18.75
N ALA A 73 -1.90 -11.55 18.41
CA ALA A 73 -0.90 -10.89 19.25
C ALA A 73 -1.48 -9.78 20.15
N GLY A 74 -2.81 -9.61 20.17
CA GLY A 74 -3.47 -8.57 20.96
C GLY A 74 -3.32 -7.16 20.38
N LEU A 75 -3.13 -7.04 19.07
CA LEU A 75 -3.02 -5.76 18.37
C LEU A 75 -4.09 -5.64 17.29
N ASN A 76 -4.93 -4.60 17.40
CA ASN A 76 -5.83 -4.23 16.32
C ASN A 76 -5.09 -3.30 15.33
N VAL A 77 -4.97 -3.73 14.07
CA VAL A 77 -4.34 -2.95 13.00
C VAL A 77 -5.36 -2.67 11.91
N HIS A 78 -5.52 -1.39 11.58
CA HIS A 78 -6.33 -0.96 10.44
C HIS A 78 -5.42 -0.45 9.32
N ILE A 79 -5.42 -1.11 8.18
CA ILE A 79 -4.68 -0.62 7.02
C ILE A 79 -5.51 0.39 6.23
N ARG A 80 -4.86 1.47 5.78
CA ARG A 80 -5.37 2.43 4.81
C ARG A 80 -4.69 2.15 3.48
N ARG A 81 -5.42 1.48 2.58
CA ARG A 81 -4.90 1.10 1.26
C ARG A 81 -4.93 2.29 0.33
N CYS A 82 -3.77 2.67 -0.18
CA CYS A 82 -3.57 3.75 -1.15
C CYS A 82 -3.08 3.16 -2.47
N ASN A 83 -3.53 3.70 -3.59
CA ASN A 83 -3.02 3.32 -4.91
C ASN A 83 -1.97 4.32 -5.42
N ALA A 84 -1.81 5.42 -4.72
CA ALA A 84 -0.84 6.46 -5.01
C ALA A 84 -0.08 6.83 -3.73
N GLN A 85 1.24 7.00 -3.85
CA GLN A 85 2.08 7.42 -2.72
C GLN A 85 1.68 8.80 -2.17
N LEU A 86 1.17 9.69 -3.02
CA LEU A 86 0.72 11.02 -2.58
C LEU A 86 -0.45 10.96 -1.59
N ASP A 87 -1.31 9.95 -1.72
CA ASP A 87 -2.43 9.75 -0.79
C ASP A 87 -1.90 9.36 0.61
N GLU A 88 -0.82 8.55 0.67
CA GLU A 88 -0.16 8.21 1.93
C GLU A 88 0.43 9.43 2.63
N ASP A 89 1.06 10.35 1.87
CA ASP A 89 1.61 11.59 2.43
C ASP A 89 0.52 12.44 3.07
N THR A 90 -0.64 12.54 2.45
CA THR A 90 -1.79 13.26 3.00
C THR A 90 -2.29 12.62 4.29
N LEU A 91 -2.38 11.28 4.33
CA LEU A 91 -2.81 10.55 5.51
C LEU A 91 -1.83 10.71 6.69
N ILE A 92 -0.52 10.61 6.43
CA ILE A 92 0.49 10.70 7.49
C ILE A 92 0.66 12.13 8.00
N ALA A 93 0.69 13.12 7.11
CA ALA A 93 0.80 14.53 7.48
C ALA A 93 -0.44 15.01 8.24
N GLY A 94 -1.64 14.61 7.80
CA GLY A 94 -2.91 14.93 8.44
C GLY A 94 -3.16 14.18 9.75
N GLY A 95 -2.31 13.23 10.14
CA GLY A 95 -2.48 12.48 11.38
C GLY A 95 -3.54 11.38 11.32
N HIS A 96 -3.99 11.01 10.14
CA HIS A 96 -5.01 9.97 9.94
C HIS A 96 -4.47 8.55 10.08
N VAL A 97 -3.14 8.39 10.06
CA VAL A 97 -2.43 7.13 10.31
C VAL A 97 -1.23 7.37 11.22
N GLU A 98 -0.81 6.37 11.98
CA GLU A 98 0.38 6.42 12.81
C GLU A 98 1.65 6.09 12.02
N GLY A 99 1.54 5.20 11.02
CA GLY A 99 2.66 4.77 10.18
C GLY A 99 2.27 4.59 8.72
N PHE A 100 3.27 4.41 7.87
CA PHE A 100 3.08 4.16 6.45
C PHE A 100 4.28 3.43 5.85
N VAL A 101 4.07 2.78 4.70
CA VAL A 101 5.11 2.12 3.91
C VAL A 101 5.43 3.03 2.72
N THR A 102 6.64 3.57 2.67
CA THR A 102 7.00 4.63 1.73
C THR A 102 8.45 4.52 1.27
N ASP A 103 8.97 5.54 0.63
CA ASP A 103 10.40 5.69 0.33
C ASP A 103 11.05 6.85 1.11
N LEU A 104 12.37 6.79 1.27
CA LEU A 104 13.15 7.75 2.04
C LEU A 104 13.06 9.17 1.49
N PHE A 105 12.93 9.36 0.17
CA PHE A 105 12.84 10.69 -0.44
C PHE A 105 11.56 11.40 0.01
N ARG A 106 10.43 10.69 -0.01
CA ARG A 106 9.16 11.20 0.50
C ARG A 106 9.18 11.41 2.01
N ALA A 107 9.75 10.46 2.74
CA ALA A 107 9.85 10.54 4.19
C ALA A 107 10.69 11.75 4.63
N GLU A 108 11.84 11.99 4.00
CA GLU A 108 12.69 13.16 4.28
C GLU A 108 12.00 14.47 3.90
N ARG A 109 11.24 14.47 2.79
CA ARG A 109 10.42 15.63 2.40
C ARG A 109 9.36 15.94 3.47
N LEU A 110 8.61 14.96 3.93
CA LEU A 110 7.61 15.13 4.99
C LEU A 110 8.21 15.64 6.29
N GLN A 111 9.40 15.15 6.68
CA GLN A 111 10.10 15.64 7.86
C GLN A 111 10.45 17.12 7.75
N ARG A 112 10.92 17.58 6.59
CA ARG A 112 11.20 19.01 6.35
C ARG A 112 9.96 19.88 6.37
N HIS A 113 8.82 19.33 5.94
CA HIS A 113 7.52 20.02 5.95
C HIS A 113 6.77 19.86 7.28
N GLY A 114 7.48 19.54 8.37
CA GLY A 114 6.94 19.57 9.73
C GLY A 114 6.22 18.29 10.19
N THR A 115 6.45 17.15 9.51
CA THR A 115 5.97 15.84 9.94
C THR A 115 7.15 14.96 10.39
N PRO A 116 7.63 15.05 11.64
CA PRO A 116 8.75 14.24 12.13
C PRO A 116 8.43 12.75 12.11
N LEU A 117 9.33 11.97 11.54
CA LEU A 117 9.18 10.54 11.34
C LEU A 117 10.30 9.75 12.03
N LYS A 118 9.95 8.55 12.52
CA LYS A 118 10.89 7.53 12.98
C LYS A 118 10.89 6.38 11.99
N TYR A 119 12.03 6.05 11.44
CA TYR A 119 12.21 4.88 10.60
C TYR A 119 12.24 3.63 11.44
N ILE A 120 11.38 2.64 11.10
CA ILE A 120 11.22 1.40 11.85
C ILE A 120 11.86 0.23 11.11
N ALA A 121 11.67 0.16 9.80
CA ALA A 121 12.22 -0.92 8.99
C ALA A 121 12.61 -0.42 7.60
N ALA A 122 13.77 -0.81 7.10
CA ALA A 122 14.04 -0.80 5.67
C ALA A 122 13.19 -1.88 5.01
N THR A 123 12.63 -1.60 3.83
CA THR A 123 11.90 -2.58 3.04
C THR A 123 12.70 -3.05 1.83
N ASN A 124 12.27 -4.14 1.22
CA ASN A 124 12.93 -4.72 0.05
C ASN A 124 12.37 -4.19 -1.28
N VAL A 125 11.63 -3.07 -1.27
CA VAL A 125 11.14 -2.46 -2.50
C VAL A 125 12.29 -2.00 -3.39
N TYR A 126 12.11 -2.22 -4.68
CA TYR A 126 12.98 -1.70 -5.73
C TYR A 126 12.13 -1.28 -6.92
N TRP A 127 12.71 -0.47 -7.78
CA TRP A 127 12.06 0.00 -8.99
C TRP A 127 12.85 -0.38 -10.23
N LEU A 128 12.11 -0.76 -11.27
CA LEU A 128 12.65 -0.96 -12.60
C LEU A 128 12.16 0.17 -13.50
N LEU A 129 13.08 0.81 -14.22
CA LEU A 129 12.72 1.64 -15.37
C LEU A 129 12.46 0.71 -16.54
N ILE A 130 11.22 0.69 -17.01
CA ILE A 130 10.76 -0.23 -18.05
C ILE A 130 10.28 0.57 -19.25
N ALA A 131 10.86 0.30 -20.43
CA ALA A 131 10.43 0.88 -21.69
C ALA A 131 9.32 0.07 -22.32
N ASN A 132 8.39 0.78 -22.95
CA ASN A 132 7.35 0.20 -23.77
C ASN A 132 7.96 -0.58 -24.95
N LYS A 133 7.44 -1.78 -25.21
CA LYS A 133 7.92 -2.63 -26.31
C LYS A 133 7.82 -1.98 -27.69
N LYS A 134 6.87 -1.05 -27.90
CA LYS A 134 6.67 -0.33 -29.16
C LYS A 134 7.46 0.96 -29.26
N SER A 135 7.98 1.51 -28.16
CA SER A 135 8.76 2.75 -28.14
C SER A 135 10.12 2.62 -28.86
N ARG A 136 10.55 1.39 -29.18
CA ARG A 136 11.85 1.05 -29.75
C ARG A 136 13.06 1.43 -28.87
N VAL A 137 12.81 1.79 -27.61
CA VAL A 137 13.85 2.05 -26.62
C VAL A 137 14.30 0.71 -26.02
N ARG A 138 15.59 0.40 -26.13
CA ARG A 138 16.21 -0.84 -25.65
C ARG A 138 17.31 -0.57 -24.61
N GLU A 139 17.81 0.65 -24.57
CA GLU A 139 18.84 1.10 -23.64
C GLU A 139 18.63 2.55 -23.25
N ILE A 140 19.21 2.94 -22.10
CA ILE A 140 19.03 4.28 -21.51
C ILE A 140 19.40 5.40 -22.50
N LYS A 141 20.43 5.22 -23.32
CA LYS A 141 20.87 6.23 -24.29
C LYS A 141 19.81 6.64 -25.31
N GLN A 142 18.77 5.82 -25.49
CA GLN A 142 17.68 6.07 -26.43
C GLN A 142 16.51 6.84 -25.83
N LEU A 143 16.66 7.37 -24.62
CA LEU A 143 15.61 8.14 -23.93
C LEU A 143 15.45 9.58 -24.45
N SER A 144 16.33 10.05 -25.34
CA SER A 144 16.20 11.38 -25.95
C SER A 144 14.81 11.55 -26.58
N ASP A 145 14.14 12.66 -26.28
CA ASP A 145 12.79 12.98 -26.78
C ASP A 145 11.72 11.93 -26.39
N LYS A 146 11.84 11.38 -25.17
CA LYS A 146 10.93 10.36 -24.65
C LYS A 146 10.27 10.79 -23.36
N MET A 147 9.10 10.19 -23.06
CA MET A 147 8.34 10.41 -21.84
C MET A 147 8.64 9.30 -20.81
N ILE A 148 8.99 9.71 -19.59
CA ILE A 148 9.16 8.80 -18.44
C ILE A 148 8.09 9.10 -17.40
N ALA A 149 7.22 8.12 -17.11
CA ALA A 149 6.24 8.24 -16.02
C ALA A 149 6.88 7.90 -14.66
N MET A 150 6.66 8.78 -13.68
CA MET A 150 7.18 8.68 -12.32
C MET A 150 6.22 9.34 -11.32
N THR A 151 6.55 9.36 -10.05
CA THR A 151 5.90 10.17 -9.00
C THR A 151 6.88 11.24 -8.55
N ARG A 152 6.50 12.52 -8.62
CA ARG A 152 7.36 13.63 -8.17
C ARG A 152 7.69 13.52 -6.69
N PHE A 153 8.87 13.99 -6.32
CA PHE A 153 9.38 14.02 -4.96
C PHE A 153 9.46 12.63 -4.29
N SER A 154 9.73 11.59 -5.07
CA SER A 154 9.86 10.21 -4.62
C SER A 154 11.13 9.55 -5.14
N ALA A 155 11.41 8.35 -4.69
CA ALA A 155 12.49 7.53 -5.24
C ALA A 155 12.39 7.38 -6.78
N THR A 156 11.18 7.41 -7.36
CA THR A 156 11.03 7.30 -8.82
C THR A 156 11.40 8.58 -9.56
N ASP A 157 11.33 9.73 -8.90
CA ASP A 157 11.81 11.01 -9.44
C ASP A 157 13.35 11.02 -9.48
N ASP A 158 14.02 10.70 -8.36
CA ASP A 158 15.49 10.56 -8.29
C ASP A 158 16.02 9.53 -9.30
N LEU A 159 15.37 8.37 -9.41
CA LEU A 159 15.76 7.34 -10.36
C LEU A 159 15.57 7.78 -11.83
N SER A 160 14.61 8.66 -12.12
CA SER A 160 14.47 9.24 -13.45
C SER A 160 15.56 10.26 -13.74
N ASP A 161 15.96 11.10 -12.76
CA ASP A 161 17.12 11.98 -12.90
C ASP A 161 18.39 11.16 -13.17
N LEU A 162 18.63 10.11 -12.38
CA LEU A 162 19.78 9.22 -12.57
C LEU A 162 19.80 8.56 -13.95
N ALA A 163 18.65 8.17 -14.49
CA ALA A 163 18.54 7.60 -15.82
C ALA A 163 18.84 8.64 -16.89
N ILE A 164 18.32 9.87 -16.77
CA ILE A 164 18.54 10.97 -17.70
C ILE A 164 20.01 11.37 -17.69
N ASP A 165 20.64 11.54 -16.53
CA ASP A 165 22.06 11.86 -16.39
C ASP A 165 22.95 10.79 -17.04
N SER A 166 22.57 9.51 -16.87
CA SER A 166 23.29 8.38 -17.49
C SER A 166 23.08 8.31 -19.01
N ALA A 167 21.92 8.74 -19.50
CA ALA A 167 21.56 8.75 -20.92
C ALA A 167 22.34 9.82 -21.70
N LYS A 168 22.59 10.97 -21.07
CA LYS A 168 23.13 12.19 -21.74
C LYS A 168 22.39 12.49 -23.05
N PRO A 169 21.06 12.66 -22.99
CA PRO A 169 20.23 12.79 -24.19
C PRO A 169 20.56 14.07 -24.96
N LYS A 170 20.39 14.05 -26.29
CA LYS A 170 20.53 15.26 -27.11
C LYS A 170 19.36 16.23 -26.93
N ASN A 171 18.15 15.68 -26.76
CA ASN A 171 16.92 16.43 -26.58
C ASN A 171 16.36 16.10 -25.20
N ASP A 172 15.41 16.91 -24.73
CA ASP A 172 14.77 16.77 -23.43
C ASP A 172 14.12 15.39 -23.26
N VAL A 173 14.16 14.90 -22.02
CA VAL A 173 13.37 13.75 -21.57
C VAL A 173 12.25 14.29 -20.69
N TYR A 174 11.01 13.99 -21.08
CA TYR A 174 9.83 14.53 -20.39
C TYR A 174 9.44 13.65 -19.22
N ARG A 175 9.50 14.19 -18.00
CA ARG A 175 9.05 13.49 -16.80
C ARG A 175 7.58 13.77 -16.58
N ILE A 176 6.76 12.73 -16.64
CA ILE A 176 5.31 12.80 -16.52
C ILE A 176 4.87 12.25 -15.17
N GLN A 177 4.20 13.10 -14.37
CA GLN A 177 3.71 12.68 -13.07
C GLN A 177 2.46 11.81 -13.19
N ILE A 178 2.57 10.53 -12.83
CA ILE A 178 1.46 9.59 -12.72
C ILE A 178 1.60 8.84 -11.40
N ASN A 179 0.83 9.25 -10.39
CA ASN A 179 1.02 8.77 -9.02
C ASN A 179 0.52 7.34 -8.80
N ASN A 180 -0.60 6.96 -9.44
CA ASN A 180 -1.19 5.63 -9.28
C ASN A 180 -0.40 4.58 -10.06
N VAL A 181 0.15 3.58 -9.37
CA VAL A 181 1.01 2.55 -9.96
C VAL A 181 0.27 1.64 -10.94
N HIS A 182 -1.02 1.36 -10.71
CA HIS A 182 -1.84 0.57 -11.64
C HIS A 182 -2.13 1.35 -12.92
N THR A 183 -2.37 2.67 -12.81
CA THR A 183 -2.53 3.54 -13.98
C THR A 183 -1.25 3.58 -14.79
N ARG A 184 -0.08 3.72 -14.14
CA ARG A 184 1.22 3.62 -14.84
C ARG A 184 1.34 2.31 -15.63
N LEU A 185 1.11 1.17 -14.96
CA LEU A 185 1.19 -0.13 -15.63
C LEU A 185 0.22 -0.20 -16.82
N LYS A 186 -1.04 0.22 -16.64
CA LYS A 186 -2.05 0.21 -17.71
C LYS A 186 -1.60 1.05 -18.91
N MET A 187 -1.10 2.25 -18.68
CA MET A 187 -0.61 3.13 -19.75
C MET A 187 0.58 2.53 -20.49
N LEU A 188 1.50 1.85 -19.79
CA LEU A 188 2.59 1.11 -20.46
C LEU A 188 2.06 0.00 -21.37
N LEU A 189 1.13 -0.81 -20.85
CA LEU A 189 0.55 -1.94 -21.61
C LEU A 189 -0.26 -1.47 -22.81
N ASN A 190 -0.90 -0.32 -22.70
CA ASN A 190 -1.67 0.32 -23.80
C ASN A 190 -0.80 1.10 -24.78
N ASN A 191 0.51 1.19 -24.56
CA ASN A 191 1.47 1.95 -25.38
C ASN A 191 1.23 3.48 -25.36
N GLU A 192 0.77 4.01 -24.24
CA GLU A 192 0.49 5.45 -24.04
C GLU A 192 1.71 6.20 -23.46
N MET A 193 2.76 5.49 -23.05
CA MET A 193 3.99 6.03 -22.49
C MET A 193 5.21 5.31 -23.05
N ASP A 194 6.34 6.03 -23.19
CA ASP A 194 7.58 5.45 -23.69
C ASP A 194 8.29 4.59 -22.65
N ALA A 195 8.38 5.07 -21.42
CA ALA A 195 8.98 4.36 -20.30
C ALA A 195 8.34 4.75 -18.98
N MET A 196 8.54 3.92 -17.95
CA MET A 196 8.09 4.25 -16.60
C MET A 196 8.82 3.46 -15.52
N LEU A 197 8.78 3.99 -14.31
CA LEU A 197 9.31 3.35 -13.12
C LEU A 197 8.20 2.55 -12.43
N LEU A 198 8.39 1.25 -12.31
CA LEU A 198 7.45 0.33 -11.70
C LEU A 198 8.13 -0.48 -10.57
N PRO A 199 7.48 -0.65 -9.42
CA PRO A 199 7.84 -1.64 -8.40
C PRO A 199 7.25 -3.01 -8.74
N GLU A 200 7.55 -4.02 -7.92
CA GLU A 200 6.88 -5.31 -8.01
C GLU A 200 5.53 -5.30 -7.26
N PRO A 201 4.50 -5.99 -7.79
CA PRO A 201 4.49 -6.96 -8.88
C PRO A 201 4.27 -6.33 -10.28
N GLN A 202 4.04 -5.02 -10.37
CA GLN A 202 3.72 -4.33 -11.63
C GLN A 202 4.86 -4.43 -12.65
N ALA A 203 6.11 -4.42 -12.18
CA ALA A 203 7.28 -4.61 -13.03
C ALA A 203 7.29 -6.00 -13.70
N THR A 204 7.02 -7.05 -12.94
CA THR A 204 6.88 -8.41 -13.49
C THR A 204 5.75 -8.49 -14.50
N THR A 205 4.58 -7.87 -14.22
CA THR A 205 3.47 -7.80 -15.21
C THR A 205 3.94 -7.13 -16.51
N ALA A 206 4.70 -6.04 -16.42
CA ALA A 206 5.23 -5.36 -17.61
C ALA A 206 6.20 -6.26 -18.37
N MET A 207 7.11 -6.95 -17.70
CA MET A 207 8.11 -7.84 -18.31
C MET A 207 7.49 -9.04 -19.04
N ILE A 208 6.50 -9.73 -18.44
CA ILE A 208 5.82 -10.86 -19.11
C ILE A 208 4.97 -10.42 -20.31
N ASN A 209 4.70 -9.11 -20.45
CA ASN A 209 4.09 -8.51 -21.62
C ASN A 209 5.13 -7.93 -22.60
N HIS A 210 6.39 -8.40 -22.50
CA HIS A 210 7.50 -8.11 -23.41
C HIS A 210 7.97 -6.65 -23.41
N ASN A 211 7.75 -5.91 -22.33
CA ASN A 211 8.35 -4.60 -22.11
C ASN A 211 9.80 -4.74 -21.63
N VAL A 212 10.64 -3.76 -21.90
CA VAL A 212 12.10 -3.86 -21.77
C VAL A 212 12.61 -3.15 -20.53
N VAL A 213 13.34 -3.85 -19.67
CA VAL A 213 14.01 -3.25 -18.52
C VAL A 213 15.23 -2.47 -18.96
N LEU A 214 15.26 -1.17 -18.69
CA LEU A 214 16.37 -0.27 -18.98
C LEU A 214 17.29 -0.09 -17.76
N MET A 215 16.71 -0.03 -16.55
CA MET A 215 17.46 0.18 -15.32
C MET A 215 16.81 -0.59 -14.16
N ASP A 216 17.64 -1.03 -13.22
CA ASP A 216 17.25 -1.66 -11.95
C ASP A 216 17.92 -0.91 -10.81
N SER A 217 17.12 -0.37 -9.88
CA SER A 217 17.62 0.41 -8.73
C SER A 217 18.57 -0.40 -7.84
N ARG A 218 18.41 -1.72 -7.78
CA ARG A 218 19.31 -2.62 -7.02
C ARG A 218 20.73 -2.61 -7.59
N LYS A 219 20.85 -2.61 -8.93
CA LYS A 219 22.17 -2.54 -9.62
C LYS A 219 22.87 -1.20 -9.41
N LYS A 220 22.12 -0.17 -9.03
CA LYS A 220 22.67 1.14 -8.61
C LYS A 220 22.95 1.21 -7.11
N ASN A 221 22.70 0.12 -6.37
CA ASN A 221 22.85 0.03 -4.91
C ASN A 221 22.01 1.09 -4.17
N ILE A 222 20.77 1.34 -4.65
CA ILE A 222 19.80 2.28 -4.08
C ILE A 222 18.63 1.47 -3.50
N PHE A 223 18.42 1.57 -2.17
CA PHE A 223 17.38 0.85 -1.43
C PHE A 223 16.59 1.83 -0.56
N PRO A 224 15.67 2.59 -1.15
CA PRO A 224 15.02 3.70 -0.46
C PRO A 224 13.74 3.29 0.29
N GLY A 225 13.30 2.05 0.20
CA GLY A 225 12.05 1.61 0.83
C GLY A 225 12.13 1.62 2.37
N VAL A 226 11.08 2.12 3.01
CA VAL A 226 11.04 2.27 4.46
C VAL A 226 9.61 2.16 5.02
N ILE A 227 9.50 1.59 6.23
CA ILE A 227 8.33 1.74 7.09
C ILE A 227 8.66 2.83 8.10
N ALA A 228 7.85 3.89 8.14
CA ALA A 228 8.05 5.02 9.03
C ALA A 228 6.78 5.31 9.86
N PHE A 229 6.99 5.83 11.07
CA PHE A 229 5.93 6.22 12.00
C PHE A 229 6.11 7.67 12.43
N ARG A 230 5.00 8.39 12.65
CA ARG A 230 5.03 9.74 13.20
C ARG A 230 5.60 9.74 14.61
N VAL A 231 6.59 10.61 14.86
CA VAL A 231 7.17 10.77 16.19
C VAL A 231 6.10 11.23 17.20
N SER A 232 5.15 12.08 16.78
CA SER A 232 4.05 12.53 17.63
C SER A 232 3.20 11.38 18.16
N ALA A 233 2.88 10.39 17.32
CA ALA A 233 2.13 9.21 17.74
C ALA A 233 2.92 8.37 18.76
N LEU A 234 4.22 8.27 18.60
CA LEU A 234 5.08 7.47 19.49
C LEU A 234 5.37 8.13 20.85
N LYS A 235 4.89 9.35 21.12
CA LYS A 235 4.93 9.93 22.44
C LYS A 235 3.99 9.20 23.42
N GLU A 236 2.90 8.62 22.93
CA GLU A 236 1.94 7.85 23.73
C GLU A 236 2.51 6.47 24.07
N LYS A 237 2.37 6.06 25.35
CA LYS A 237 2.87 4.76 25.83
C LYS A 237 2.21 3.58 25.11
N ASP A 238 0.91 3.67 24.90
CA ASP A 238 0.16 2.60 24.23
C ASP A 238 0.56 2.45 22.76
N ARG A 239 0.79 3.54 22.03
CA ARG A 239 1.28 3.49 20.66
C ARG A 239 2.69 2.87 20.56
N ARG A 240 3.57 3.16 21.51
CA ARG A 240 4.88 2.48 21.57
C ARG A 240 4.75 0.97 21.81
N ARG A 241 3.83 0.55 22.70
CA ARG A 241 3.54 -0.87 22.94
C ARG A 241 2.98 -1.52 21.65
N GLN A 242 2.02 -0.89 20.99
CA GLN A 242 1.44 -1.34 19.74
C GLN A 242 2.52 -1.49 18.65
N LEU A 243 3.44 -0.52 18.54
CA LEU A 243 4.56 -0.61 17.59
C LEU A 243 5.46 -1.82 17.86
N ASN A 244 5.77 -2.10 19.12
CA ASN A 244 6.61 -3.26 19.46
C ASN A 244 5.93 -4.59 19.06
N ILE A 245 4.62 -4.71 19.28
CA ILE A 245 3.83 -5.87 18.82
C ILE A 245 3.82 -5.93 17.29
N PHE A 246 3.60 -4.80 16.61
CA PHE A 246 3.63 -4.71 15.16
C PHE A 246 4.97 -5.23 14.60
N VAL A 247 6.10 -4.75 15.12
CA VAL A 247 7.44 -5.16 14.68
C VAL A 247 7.66 -6.67 14.90
N SER A 248 7.25 -7.21 16.05
CA SER A 248 7.37 -8.64 16.34
C SER A 248 6.56 -9.50 15.34
N VAL A 249 5.32 -9.09 15.03
CA VAL A 249 4.48 -9.80 14.05
C VAL A 249 5.05 -9.66 12.65
N TYR A 250 5.47 -8.45 12.26
CA TYR A 250 6.10 -8.18 10.97
C TYR A 250 7.31 -9.12 10.73
N ASN A 251 8.21 -9.23 11.72
CA ASN A 251 9.37 -10.10 11.62
C ASN A 251 8.99 -11.57 11.42
N ARG A 252 7.99 -12.08 12.15
CA ARG A 252 7.49 -13.44 11.95
C ARG A 252 6.90 -13.66 10.56
N MET A 253 6.25 -12.66 9.98
CA MET A 253 5.74 -12.76 8.60
C MET A 253 6.89 -12.77 7.59
N CYS A 254 7.93 -11.97 7.82
CA CYS A 254 9.15 -12.04 7.01
C CYS A 254 9.76 -13.45 7.02
N ASP A 255 9.88 -14.08 8.19
CA ASP A 255 10.38 -15.45 8.32
C ASP A 255 9.49 -16.45 7.58
N SER A 256 8.15 -16.32 7.73
CA SER A 256 7.19 -17.17 7.03
C SER A 256 7.33 -17.08 5.51
N ILE A 257 7.46 -15.85 4.99
CA ILE A 257 7.61 -15.60 3.55
C ILE A 257 8.96 -16.15 3.05
N ASN A 258 10.03 -15.92 3.78
CA ASN A 258 11.36 -16.42 3.41
C ASN A 258 11.41 -17.95 3.39
N HIS A 259 10.73 -18.60 4.33
CA HIS A 259 10.68 -20.07 4.40
C HIS A 259 9.82 -20.70 3.29
N LYS A 260 8.62 -20.14 3.04
CA LYS A 260 7.63 -20.72 2.11
C LYS A 260 7.77 -20.21 0.68
N GLY A 261 8.42 -19.07 0.49
CA GLY A 261 8.47 -18.33 -0.76
C GLY A 261 7.18 -17.55 -1.05
N VAL A 262 7.28 -16.46 -1.81
CA VAL A 262 6.16 -15.53 -2.07
C VAL A 262 4.98 -16.20 -2.78
N ARG A 263 5.24 -17.22 -3.64
CA ARG A 263 4.18 -17.90 -4.40
C ARG A 263 3.20 -18.68 -3.51
N ALA A 264 3.61 -19.09 -2.32
CA ALA A 264 2.73 -19.71 -1.33
C ALA A 264 1.59 -18.78 -0.86
N PHE A 265 1.77 -17.47 -1.04
CA PHE A 265 0.82 -16.44 -0.62
C PHE A 265 0.11 -15.79 -1.81
N SER A 266 -0.11 -16.55 -2.88
CA SER A 266 -0.71 -16.07 -4.14
C SER A 266 -2.08 -15.42 -3.95
N SER A 267 -2.92 -15.92 -3.04
CA SER A 267 -4.23 -15.34 -2.72
C SER A 267 -4.10 -13.94 -2.11
N VAL A 268 -3.14 -13.75 -1.19
CA VAL A 268 -2.86 -12.45 -0.54
C VAL A 268 -2.33 -11.44 -1.58
N ILE A 269 -1.35 -11.87 -2.39
CA ILE A 269 -0.78 -11.02 -3.46
C ILE A 269 -1.89 -10.61 -4.44
N GLY A 270 -2.71 -11.54 -4.91
CA GLY A 270 -3.83 -11.24 -5.81
C GLY A 270 -4.83 -10.26 -5.21
N LYS A 271 -5.23 -10.49 -3.95
CA LYS A 271 -6.22 -9.67 -3.23
C LYS A 271 -5.74 -8.24 -2.99
N TYR A 272 -4.51 -8.07 -2.52
CA TYR A 272 -4.01 -6.77 -2.06
C TYR A 272 -3.30 -5.96 -3.16
N MET A 273 -2.71 -6.63 -4.14
CA MET A 273 -1.92 -5.98 -5.19
C MET A 273 -2.60 -6.01 -6.57
N GLY A 274 -3.80 -6.61 -6.68
CA GLY A 274 -4.55 -6.67 -7.94
C GLY A 274 -3.81 -7.42 -9.06
N THR A 275 -3.07 -8.48 -8.71
CA THR A 275 -2.14 -9.16 -9.60
C THR A 275 -2.68 -10.53 -9.99
N ASP A 276 -2.55 -10.91 -11.25
CA ASP A 276 -3.02 -12.18 -11.78
C ASP A 276 -2.06 -13.35 -11.47
N LYS A 277 -2.57 -14.58 -11.62
CA LYS A 277 -1.83 -15.81 -11.37
C LYS A 277 -0.59 -15.95 -12.25
N LYS A 278 -0.63 -15.47 -13.51
CA LYS A 278 0.49 -15.55 -14.44
C LYS A 278 1.65 -14.67 -13.97
N THR A 279 1.35 -13.46 -13.55
CA THR A 279 2.34 -12.54 -12.96
C THR A 279 2.92 -13.13 -11.66
N ILE A 280 2.06 -13.67 -10.76
CA ILE A 280 2.53 -14.24 -9.49
C ILE A 280 3.49 -15.42 -9.73
N ALA A 281 3.20 -16.28 -10.70
CA ALA A 281 4.08 -17.39 -11.07
C ALA A 281 5.44 -16.92 -11.60
N ALA A 282 5.49 -15.75 -12.26
CA ALA A 282 6.70 -15.16 -12.83
C ALA A 282 7.49 -14.26 -11.85
N LEU A 283 6.97 -14.00 -10.64
CA LEU A 283 7.65 -13.16 -9.66
C LEU A 283 9.06 -13.68 -9.36
N PRO A 284 10.05 -12.80 -9.20
CA PRO A 284 11.38 -13.18 -8.75
C PRO A 284 11.36 -13.68 -7.30
N THR A 285 12.48 -14.23 -6.87
CA THR A 285 12.69 -14.54 -5.45
C THR A 285 12.87 -13.25 -4.66
N PHE A 286 12.17 -13.15 -3.54
CA PHE A 286 12.30 -12.05 -2.59
C PHE A 286 12.92 -12.56 -1.29
N HIS A 287 13.70 -11.69 -0.66
CA HIS A 287 14.14 -11.86 0.70
C HIS A 287 13.62 -10.70 1.55
N TYR A 288 12.96 -11.00 2.65
CA TYR A 288 12.40 -10.04 3.58
C TYR A 288 13.26 -9.99 4.84
N GLN A 289 13.82 -8.84 5.13
CA GLN A 289 14.61 -8.62 6.35
C GLN A 289 13.69 -8.35 7.54
N HIS A 290 14.12 -8.71 8.73
CA HIS A 290 13.53 -8.22 9.96
C HIS A 290 13.61 -6.70 10.00
N ALA A 291 12.77 -6.09 10.83
CA ALA A 291 12.73 -4.65 11.00
C ALA A 291 14.08 -4.11 11.49
N VAL A 292 14.81 -3.48 10.60
CA VAL A 292 16.07 -2.79 10.85
C VAL A 292 16.02 -1.41 10.22
N SER A 293 16.68 -0.43 10.84
CA SER A 293 16.75 0.92 10.29
C SER A 293 17.37 0.93 8.89
N PRO A 294 16.93 1.84 7.99
CA PRO A 294 17.53 1.97 6.67
C PRO A 294 19.01 2.35 6.79
N ARG A 295 19.78 2.01 5.75
CA ARG A 295 21.21 2.34 5.70
C ARG A 295 21.40 3.85 5.70
N GLN A 296 22.32 4.35 6.52
CA GLN A 296 22.62 5.79 6.60
C GLN A 296 23.01 6.40 5.25
N ARG A 297 23.65 5.60 4.38
CA ARG A 297 23.94 6.02 3.00
C ARG A 297 22.67 6.40 2.23
N ASP A 298 21.63 5.56 2.28
CA ASP A 298 20.39 5.80 1.52
C ASP A 298 19.61 7.00 2.09
N VAL A 299 19.58 7.14 3.41
CA VAL A 299 19.04 8.33 4.09
C VAL A 299 19.79 9.59 3.64
N ASN A 300 21.12 9.54 3.56
CA ASN A 300 21.93 10.69 3.15
C ASN A 300 21.72 11.04 1.66
N ILE A 301 21.48 10.05 0.80
CA ILE A 301 21.14 10.29 -0.61
C ILE A 301 19.79 11.04 -0.67
N ALA A 302 18.75 10.54 -0.01
CA ALA A 302 17.44 11.16 0.01
C ALA A 302 17.48 12.61 0.58
N LYS A 303 18.25 12.83 1.64
CA LYS A 303 18.45 14.19 2.23
C LYS A 303 19.09 15.17 1.26
N ARG A 304 20.07 14.73 0.47
CA ARG A 304 20.80 15.60 -0.48
C ARG A 304 20.01 15.90 -1.73
N TRP A 305 19.28 14.92 -2.24
CA TRP A 305 18.54 15.05 -3.49
C TRP A 305 17.50 16.19 -3.43
N GLU A 306 16.85 16.40 -2.33
CA GLU A 306 15.79 17.42 -2.23
C GLU A 306 16.32 18.86 -1.99
N LYS A 307 17.61 19.04 -1.91
CA LYS A 307 18.23 20.38 -1.84
C LYS A 307 18.37 21.03 -3.23
N GLN A 308 18.04 20.29 -4.29
CA GLN A 308 18.02 20.76 -5.67
C GLN A 308 16.59 21.13 -6.08
#